data_b8c85e28bc5429893c1f391eb04146ee
#
_entry.id   b8c85e28bc5429893c1f391eb04146ee
#
_cell.length_a   1.000
_cell.length_b   1.000
_cell.length_c   1.000
_cell.angle_alpha   90.00
_cell.angle_beta   90.00
_cell.angle_gamma   90.00
#
_symmetry.space_group_name_H-M   'P 1'
#
loop_
_entity.id
_entity.type
_entity.pdbx_description
1 polymer ?
#
loop_
_entity_poly.entity_id
_entity_poly.type
_entity_poly.pdbx_seq_one_letter_code
_entity_poly.pdbx_strand_id
1 'polypeptide(L)'
;MSSAAAMPLTAPEAEGRPWRRAIAWLCLLGPFFFASYGAANWLAEQRASVGAIVFAWEHSIPFVPWTIVPYWSIDAFYALSLFVCTSKVELDTHALRLLTAQIGAVACFILFPLRFSFVRPETSGLDGLLFAALTSFDKPFNQAPSLHIALLCIIWVLFARHVPLWVLWPMRLWFAVLAVSVLTTYQHHFIDVPTGALLGFLCLWLWPDGRPSPLAQVSLTRERRRLVLAMRYGIGAAALAIAGIALGGAALWLLWPAVSLTLVAANYAVFGADGFQKGPDGRMSLAALALFLPYLLGAWVNSRLWTRHDDEAAAVGDGVFIGRNPWPRAAREFAAVVDLCAELPGCAGSQAIPLLDLIPPTPESLARAATTIERARAAGPVLVCCALGYGRSAAAVAAWLVLTGRVRSVEEAADRIRRARPRVVLDRDVLAAVAQAARLA
;
A
#
# COMPACT_ATOMS: atom_id res chain seq x y z
N MET A 1 31.98 15.71 -43.01
CA MET A 1 31.79 16.81 -42.03
C MET A 1 30.34 17.24 -42.14
N SER A 2 29.50 16.80 -41.24
CA SER A 2 28.18 17.40 -41.05
C SER A 2 27.90 17.33 -39.55
N SER A 3 27.95 18.51 -38.92
CA SER A 3 27.71 18.74 -37.50
C SER A 3 26.20 18.64 -37.25
N ALA A 4 25.77 17.60 -36.58
CA ALA A 4 24.42 17.55 -36.02
C ALA A 4 24.41 18.40 -34.76
N ALA A 5 23.83 19.60 -34.85
CA ALA A 5 23.57 20.47 -33.72
C ALA A 5 22.58 19.77 -32.76
N ALA A 6 23.03 19.51 -31.53
CA ALA A 6 22.18 19.06 -30.45
C ALA A 6 21.14 20.15 -30.14
N MET A 7 19.88 19.83 -30.36
CA MET A 7 18.75 20.66 -29.91
C MET A 7 18.81 20.77 -28.38
N PRO A 8 18.77 21.99 -27.81
CA PRO A 8 18.70 22.13 -26.39
C PRO A 8 17.37 21.52 -25.88
N LEU A 9 17.46 20.59 -24.93
CA LEU A 9 16.33 20.16 -24.12
C LEU A 9 15.80 21.40 -23.39
N THR A 10 14.70 21.96 -23.92
CA THR A 10 13.97 23.02 -23.23
C THR A 10 13.55 22.46 -21.87
N ALA A 11 14.01 23.08 -20.80
CA ALA A 11 13.50 22.82 -19.45
C ALA A 11 11.97 22.92 -19.49
N PRO A 12 11.24 22.02 -18.84
CA PRO A 12 9.79 22.10 -18.82
C PRO A 12 9.42 23.46 -18.24
N GLU A 13 8.71 24.29 -19.01
CA GLU A 13 8.13 25.54 -18.54
C GLU A 13 7.41 25.25 -17.24
N ALA A 14 7.69 26.03 -16.19
CA ALA A 14 7.01 25.91 -14.90
C ALA A 14 5.52 26.22 -15.14
N GLU A 15 4.73 25.18 -15.38
CA GLU A 15 3.29 25.33 -15.50
C GLU A 15 2.80 26.02 -14.22
N GLY A 16 2.11 27.14 -14.36
CA GLY A 16 1.52 27.83 -13.22
C GLY A 16 0.54 26.90 -12.50
N ARG A 17 0.38 27.10 -11.19
CA ARG A 17 -0.54 26.29 -10.39
C ARG A 17 -1.91 26.16 -11.05
N PRO A 18 -2.54 24.99 -11.08
CA PRO A 18 -3.76 24.72 -11.86
C PRO A 18 -5.05 25.21 -11.17
N TRP A 19 -5.11 26.50 -10.79
CA TRP A 19 -6.21 27.11 -10.02
C TRP A 19 -7.60 26.90 -10.62
N ARG A 20 -7.73 27.10 -11.94
CA ARG A 20 -9.00 26.89 -12.63
C ARG A 20 -9.51 25.45 -12.53
N ARG A 21 -8.57 24.50 -12.64
CA ARG A 21 -8.89 23.07 -12.54
C ARG A 21 -9.22 22.69 -11.09
N ALA A 22 -8.55 23.30 -10.09
CA ALA A 22 -8.87 23.12 -8.68
C ALA A 22 -10.30 23.60 -8.36
N ILE A 23 -10.70 24.77 -8.88
CA ILE A 23 -12.08 25.27 -8.75
C ILE A 23 -13.07 24.31 -9.41
N ALA A 24 -12.78 23.82 -10.62
CA ALA A 24 -13.65 22.87 -11.31
C ALA A 24 -13.83 21.56 -10.50
N TRP A 25 -12.75 21.01 -9.96
CA TRP A 25 -12.82 19.86 -9.07
C TRP A 25 -13.61 20.15 -7.80
N LEU A 26 -13.42 21.30 -7.17
CA LEU A 26 -14.18 21.69 -5.96
C LEU A 26 -15.69 21.82 -6.26
N CYS A 27 -16.05 22.44 -7.40
CA CYS A 27 -17.42 22.57 -7.85
C CYS A 27 -18.09 21.22 -8.20
N LEU A 28 -17.31 20.21 -8.55
CA LEU A 28 -17.81 18.85 -8.75
C LEU A 28 -17.91 18.09 -7.44
N LEU A 29 -16.80 18.04 -6.68
CA LEU A 29 -16.67 17.21 -5.49
C LEU A 29 -17.55 17.68 -4.34
N GLY A 30 -17.70 19.01 -4.13
CA GLY A 30 -18.53 19.57 -3.06
C GLY A 30 -20.01 19.18 -3.18
N PRO A 31 -20.70 19.51 -4.28
CA PRO A 31 -22.08 19.08 -4.48
C PRO A 31 -22.26 17.57 -4.46
N PHE A 32 -21.31 16.82 -5.06
CA PHE A 32 -21.35 15.36 -5.04
C PHE A 32 -21.24 14.80 -3.62
N PHE A 33 -20.38 15.41 -2.79
CA PHE A 33 -20.25 15.03 -1.37
C PHE A 33 -21.60 15.18 -0.66
N PHE A 34 -22.19 16.37 -0.65
CA PHE A 34 -23.44 16.61 0.08
C PHE A 34 -24.61 15.78 -0.46
N ALA A 35 -24.72 15.64 -1.79
CA ALA A 35 -25.78 14.86 -2.40
C ALA A 35 -25.69 13.37 -2.06
N SER A 36 -24.51 12.76 -2.24
CA SER A 36 -24.33 11.32 -2.02
C SER A 36 -24.34 10.95 -0.52
N TYR A 37 -23.74 11.79 0.33
CA TYR A 37 -23.74 11.62 1.78
C TYR A 37 -25.14 11.79 2.37
N GLY A 38 -25.88 12.82 1.94
CA GLY A 38 -27.26 13.04 2.32
C GLY A 38 -28.20 11.93 1.85
N ALA A 39 -28.00 11.42 0.62
CA ALA A 39 -28.77 10.30 0.10
C ALA A 39 -28.55 9.02 0.92
N ALA A 40 -27.30 8.71 1.34
CA ALA A 40 -27.01 7.58 2.19
C ALA A 40 -27.68 7.70 3.57
N ASN A 41 -27.61 8.88 4.20
CA ASN A 41 -28.31 9.18 5.44
C ASN A 41 -29.83 9.00 5.32
N TRP A 42 -30.41 9.53 4.24
CA TRP A 42 -31.85 9.39 3.97
C TRP A 42 -32.26 7.92 3.78
N LEU A 43 -31.50 7.14 3.01
CA LEU A 43 -31.77 5.71 2.82
C LEU A 43 -31.67 4.91 4.13
N ALA A 44 -30.69 5.22 4.98
CA ALA A 44 -30.54 4.57 6.27
C ALA A 44 -31.72 4.89 7.23
N GLU A 45 -32.21 6.12 7.22
CA GLU A 45 -33.36 6.55 8.01
C GLU A 45 -34.66 5.83 7.65
N GLN A 46 -34.83 5.40 6.38
CA GLN A 46 -36.02 4.65 5.94
C GLN A 46 -36.02 3.20 6.46
N ARG A 47 -34.92 2.71 7.04
CA ARG A 47 -34.85 1.33 7.53
C ARG A 47 -35.53 1.20 8.88
N ALA A 48 -36.24 0.09 9.09
CA ALA A 48 -36.96 -0.20 10.34
C ALA A 48 -36.00 -0.26 11.55
N SER A 49 -34.75 -0.66 11.36
CA SER A 49 -33.71 -0.66 12.37
C SER A 49 -32.34 -0.54 11.72
N VAL A 50 -31.45 0.22 12.37
CA VAL A 50 -30.03 0.33 12.03
C VAL A 50 -29.22 0.00 13.25
N GLY A 51 -28.30 -0.98 13.12
CA GLY A 51 -27.45 -1.45 14.20
C GLY A 51 -26.31 -0.49 14.53
N ALA A 52 -25.65 -0.73 15.66
CA ALA A 52 -24.42 -0.07 16.05
C ALA A 52 -23.36 -1.12 16.42
N ILE A 53 -22.09 -0.83 16.18
CA ILE A 53 -20.96 -1.64 16.65
C ILE A 53 -20.22 -0.82 17.68
N VAL A 54 -20.27 -1.25 18.94
CA VAL A 54 -19.71 -0.54 20.09
C VAL A 54 -18.86 -1.49 20.90
N PHE A 55 -17.61 -1.10 21.15
CA PHE A 55 -16.76 -1.83 22.10
C PHE A 55 -17.04 -1.37 23.54
N ALA A 56 -16.99 -2.28 24.50
CA ALA A 56 -17.33 -1.96 25.89
C ALA A 56 -16.52 -0.80 26.49
N TRP A 57 -15.27 -0.65 26.09
CA TRP A 57 -14.39 0.42 26.55
C TRP A 57 -14.71 1.80 25.98
N GLU A 58 -15.48 1.88 24.87
CA GLU A 58 -15.88 3.17 24.26
C GLU A 58 -16.74 4.01 25.21
N HIS A 59 -17.46 3.36 26.13
CA HIS A 59 -18.22 4.07 27.18
C HIS A 59 -17.33 4.90 28.11
N SER A 60 -16.02 4.67 28.12
CA SER A 60 -15.05 5.45 28.90
C SER A 60 -14.50 6.66 28.12
N ILE A 61 -14.85 6.81 26.84
CA ILE A 61 -14.43 7.97 26.04
C ILE A 61 -15.24 9.18 26.49
N PRO A 62 -14.60 10.28 26.96
CA PRO A 62 -15.33 11.46 27.37
C PRO A 62 -15.87 12.24 26.17
N PHE A 63 -17.04 12.84 26.32
CA PHE A 63 -17.49 13.87 25.40
C PHE A 63 -16.72 15.17 25.67
N VAL A 64 -16.06 15.72 24.64
CA VAL A 64 -15.24 16.94 24.76
C VAL A 64 -15.70 17.96 23.73
N PRO A 65 -16.59 18.91 24.10
CA PRO A 65 -17.30 19.79 23.14
C PRO A 65 -16.40 20.59 22.21
N TRP A 66 -15.31 21.21 22.72
CA TRP A 66 -14.42 22.05 21.92
C TRP A 66 -13.74 21.30 20.75
N THR A 67 -13.69 19.95 20.81
CA THR A 67 -13.11 19.15 19.72
C THR A 67 -13.97 19.16 18.46
N ILE A 68 -15.14 19.77 18.48
CA ILE A 68 -15.93 20.07 17.29
C ILE A 68 -15.22 21.03 16.33
N VAL A 69 -14.32 21.89 16.84
CA VAL A 69 -13.53 22.82 16.00
C VAL A 69 -12.53 22.07 15.12
N PRO A 70 -11.61 21.23 15.67
CA PRO A 70 -10.77 20.39 14.81
C PRO A 70 -11.60 19.43 13.93
N TYR A 71 -12.73 18.90 14.40
CA TYR A 71 -13.63 18.07 13.60
C TYR A 71 -14.07 18.79 12.31
N TRP A 72 -14.62 20.00 12.41
CA TRP A 72 -15.03 20.82 11.26
C TRP A 72 -13.87 21.25 10.37
N SER A 73 -12.65 21.33 10.92
CA SER A 73 -11.50 21.80 10.15
C SER A 73 -11.15 20.89 8.95
N ILE A 74 -11.62 19.65 8.94
CA ILE A 74 -11.39 18.73 7.81
C ILE A 74 -11.99 19.28 6.51
N ASP A 75 -13.14 19.97 6.57
CA ASP A 75 -13.80 20.54 5.40
C ASP A 75 -12.96 21.67 4.79
N ALA A 76 -12.36 22.50 5.65
CA ALA A 76 -11.43 23.53 5.21
C ALA A 76 -10.15 22.90 4.60
N PHE A 77 -9.57 21.91 5.24
CA PHE A 77 -8.42 21.19 4.70
C PHE A 77 -8.75 20.46 3.40
N TYR A 78 -9.96 19.90 3.27
CA TYR A 78 -10.44 19.27 2.04
C TYR A 78 -10.46 20.28 0.89
N ALA A 79 -11.11 21.42 1.06
CA ALA A 79 -11.18 22.44 0.03
C ALA A 79 -9.80 23.00 -0.31
N LEU A 80 -9.00 23.36 0.71
CA LEU A 80 -7.63 23.89 0.54
C LEU A 80 -6.70 22.89 -0.13
N SER A 81 -6.87 21.59 0.09
CA SER A 81 -5.99 20.55 -0.47
C SER A 81 -5.91 20.60 -2.00
N LEU A 82 -7.02 20.91 -2.68
CA LEU A 82 -7.05 21.05 -4.13
C LEU A 82 -6.19 22.22 -4.64
N PHE A 83 -5.99 23.25 -3.81
CA PHE A 83 -5.21 24.45 -4.16
C PHE A 83 -3.74 24.35 -3.77
N VAL A 84 -3.36 23.34 -2.97
CA VAL A 84 -1.97 23.07 -2.60
C VAL A 84 -1.21 22.39 -3.73
N CYS A 85 -1.89 21.64 -4.58
CA CYS A 85 -1.28 20.91 -5.69
C CYS A 85 -0.56 21.84 -6.66
N THR A 86 0.65 21.42 -7.10
CA THR A 86 1.53 22.22 -7.94
C THR A 86 1.46 21.90 -9.43
N SER A 87 0.89 20.74 -9.79
CA SER A 87 0.72 20.30 -11.18
C SER A 87 -0.68 19.76 -11.43
N LYS A 88 -1.10 19.73 -12.71
CA LYS A 88 -2.39 19.14 -13.11
C LYS A 88 -2.47 17.66 -12.76
N VAL A 89 -1.38 16.91 -12.94
CA VAL A 89 -1.32 15.47 -12.66
C VAL A 89 -1.50 15.22 -11.15
N GLU A 90 -0.81 15.98 -10.31
CA GLU A 90 -0.95 15.87 -8.85
C GLU A 90 -2.37 16.19 -8.41
N LEU A 91 -2.95 17.28 -8.93
CA LEU A 91 -4.30 17.69 -8.61
C LEU A 91 -5.33 16.61 -9.01
N ASP A 92 -5.24 16.09 -10.23
CA ASP A 92 -6.18 15.06 -10.68
C ASP A 92 -6.05 13.77 -9.87
N THR A 93 -4.82 13.36 -9.58
CA THR A 93 -4.55 12.19 -8.73
C THR A 93 -5.15 12.40 -7.34
N HIS A 94 -4.96 13.58 -6.74
CA HIS A 94 -5.54 13.91 -5.44
C HIS A 94 -7.08 13.95 -5.47
N ALA A 95 -7.67 14.60 -6.46
CA ALA A 95 -9.10 14.65 -6.64
C ALA A 95 -9.74 13.26 -6.85
N LEU A 96 -9.08 12.37 -7.60
CA LEU A 96 -9.51 10.98 -7.75
C LEU A 96 -9.45 10.21 -6.43
N ARG A 97 -8.48 10.46 -5.56
CA ARG A 97 -8.44 9.89 -4.21
C ARG A 97 -9.65 10.32 -3.38
N LEU A 98 -9.95 11.64 -3.38
CA LEU A 98 -11.11 12.19 -2.66
C LEU A 98 -12.42 11.62 -3.19
N LEU A 99 -12.59 11.56 -4.51
CA LEU A 99 -13.75 10.96 -5.16
C LEU A 99 -13.90 9.47 -4.83
N THR A 100 -12.81 8.72 -4.87
CA THR A 100 -12.81 7.28 -4.55
C THR A 100 -13.16 7.03 -3.09
N ALA A 101 -12.66 7.87 -2.17
CA ALA A 101 -13.00 7.79 -0.76
C ALA A 101 -14.49 8.03 -0.53
N GLN A 102 -15.04 9.06 -1.19
CA GLN A 102 -16.47 9.36 -1.13
C GLN A 102 -17.33 8.22 -1.64
N ILE A 103 -17.03 7.70 -2.85
CA ILE A 103 -17.78 6.58 -3.44
C ILE A 103 -17.67 5.33 -2.56
N GLY A 104 -16.48 5.01 -2.08
CA GLY A 104 -16.25 3.84 -1.23
C GLY A 104 -16.98 3.92 0.11
N ALA A 105 -16.93 5.07 0.77
CA ALA A 105 -17.65 5.30 2.02
C ALA A 105 -19.17 5.21 1.83
N VAL A 106 -19.70 5.93 0.85
CA VAL A 106 -21.15 5.95 0.55
C VAL A 106 -21.65 4.55 0.18
N ALA A 107 -20.90 3.80 -0.60
CA ALA A 107 -21.24 2.40 -0.91
C ALA A 107 -21.35 1.55 0.37
N CYS A 108 -20.41 1.70 1.30
CA CYS A 108 -20.45 1.00 2.58
C CYS A 108 -21.65 1.46 3.44
N PHE A 109 -21.94 2.76 3.49
CA PHE A 109 -23.08 3.30 4.25
C PHE A 109 -24.43 2.77 3.75
N ILE A 110 -24.56 2.59 2.44
CA ILE A 110 -25.79 2.05 1.83
C ILE A 110 -25.89 0.53 2.04
N LEU A 111 -24.79 -0.21 1.87
CA LEU A 111 -24.78 -1.67 1.94
C LEU A 111 -24.81 -2.18 3.40
N PHE A 112 -24.09 -1.50 4.29
CA PHE A 112 -23.90 -1.88 5.69
C PHE A 112 -24.14 -0.69 6.62
N PRO A 113 -25.36 -0.14 6.68
CA PRO A 113 -25.65 1.02 7.48
C PRO A 113 -25.45 0.74 8.96
N LEU A 114 -24.75 1.63 9.63
CA LEU A 114 -24.52 1.63 11.06
C LEU A 114 -24.93 3.00 11.60
N ARG A 115 -25.32 3.05 12.89
CA ARG A 115 -25.65 4.29 13.55
C ARG A 115 -24.75 4.55 14.77
N PHE A 116 -24.52 5.82 15.04
CA PHE A 116 -23.96 6.24 16.33
C PHE A 116 -25.02 6.09 17.41
N SER A 117 -24.66 5.55 18.58
CA SER A 117 -25.62 5.11 19.61
C SER A 117 -25.56 5.88 20.92
N PHE A 118 -24.48 6.66 21.18
CA PHE A 118 -24.40 7.44 22.42
C PHE A 118 -25.21 8.73 22.33
N VAL A 119 -25.79 9.14 23.46
CA VAL A 119 -26.51 10.41 23.57
C VAL A 119 -25.48 11.52 23.81
N ARG A 120 -25.48 12.51 22.94
CA ARG A 120 -24.62 13.68 23.08
C ARG A 120 -25.22 14.61 24.15
N PRO A 121 -24.42 15.07 25.15
CA PRO A 121 -24.84 16.10 26.09
C PRO A 121 -25.17 17.43 25.37
N GLU A 122 -26.08 18.20 25.93
CA GLU A 122 -26.39 19.55 25.43
C GLU A 122 -25.17 20.45 25.54
N THR A 123 -24.96 21.27 24.51
CA THR A 123 -23.85 22.20 24.40
C THR A 123 -24.37 23.61 24.15
N SER A 124 -23.61 24.61 24.60
CA SER A 124 -23.96 26.04 24.46
C SER A 124 -22.78 26.83 23.89
N GLY A 125 -22.99 28.10 23.60
CA GLY A 125 -21.96 28.96 23.04
C GLY A 125 -21.56 28.57 21.63
N LEU A 126 -20.28 28.76 21.27
CA LEU A 126 -19.75 28.46 19.95
C LEU A 126 -19.85 26.97 19.62
N ASP A 127 -19.51 26.11 20.58
CA ASP A 127 -19.58 24.66 20.39
C ASP A 127 -21.01 24.21 20.11
N GLY A 128 -22.00 24.77 20.84
CA GLY A 128 -23.42 24.51 20.61
C GLY A 128 -23.88 24.92 19.20
N LEU A 129 -23.43 26.06 18.71
CA LEU A 129 -23.73 26.51 17.35
C LEU A 129 -23.14 25.59 16.28
N LEU A 130 -21.88 25.15 16.47
CA LEU A 130 -21.22 24.24 15.53
C LEU A 130 -21.89 22.85 15.54
N PHE A 131 -22.30 22.34 16.71
CA PHE A 131 -23.05 21.08 16.78
C PHE A 131 -24.46 21.22 16.17
N ALA A 132 -25.16 22.33 16.38
CA ALA A 132 -26.44 22.57 15.76
C ALA A 132 -26.35 22.65 14.22
N ALA A 133 -25.31 23.32 13.72
CA ALA A 133 -25.03 23.36 12.27
C ALA A 133 -24.74 21.94 11.75
N LEU A 134 -23.89 21.15 12.43
CA LEU A 134 -23.57 19.79 12.03
C LEU A 134 -24.82 18.91 11.96
N THR A 135 -25.62 18.88 13.02
CA THR A 135 -26.81 18.01 13.09
C THR A 135 -27.94 18.43 12.13
N SER A 136 -27.86 19.62 11.57
CA SER A 136 -28.86 20.07 10.56
C SER A 136 -28.76 19.26 9.25
N PHE A 137 -27.59 18.69 8.92
CA PHE A 137 -27.40 17.93 7.68
C PHE A 137 -26.81 16.54 7.91
N ASP A 138 -26.04 16.35 9.00
CA ASP A 138 -25.38 15.07 9.31
C ASP A 138 -26.21 14.29 10.34
N LYS A 139 -26.82 13.21 9.87
CA LYS A 139 -27.57 12.27 10.68
C LYS A 139 -26.65 11.15 11.19
N PRO A 140 -26.99 10.45 12.27
CA PRO A 140 -26.09 9.49 12.91
C PRO A 140 -25.95 8.14 12.18
N PHE A 141 -26.09 8.07 10.86
CA PHE A 141 -26.14 6.81 10.12
C PHE A 141 -24.91 6.52 9.26
N ASN A 142 -24.13 7.49 8.87
CA ASN A 142 -22.95 7.33 8.02
C ASN A 142 -21.72 7.05 8.86
N GLN A 143 -21.57 5.81 9.36
CA GLN A 143 -20.57 5.45 10.36
C GLN A 143 -19.31 4.81 9.74
N ALA A 144 -19.31 3.52 9.50
CA ALA A 144 -18.14 2.80 9.00
C ALA A 144 -18.16 2.64 7.46
N PRO A 145 -17.05 2.97 6.80
CA PRO A 145 -15.81 3.57 7.29
C PRO A 145 -15.91 5.07 7.55
N SER A 146 -15.24 5.62 8.59
CA SER A 146 -15.24 7.06 8.81
C SER A 146 -14.63 7.80 7.63
N LEU A 147 -15.44 8.60 6.94
CA LEU A 147 -14.96 9.41 5.82
C LEU A 147 -14.00 10.50 6.29
N HIS A 148 -14.21 11.08 7.49
CA HIS A 148 -13.28 12.02 8.11
C HIS A 148 -11.85 11.44 8.23
N ILE A 149 -11.73 10.20 8.70
CA ILE A 149 -10.42 9.53 8.84
C ILE A 149 -9.83 9.18 7.47
N ALA A 150 -10.66 8.73 6.52
CA ALA A 150 -10.18 8.45 5.17
C ALA A 150 -9.64 9.72 4.49
N LEU A 151 -10.36 10.82 4.58
CA LEU A 151 -9.93 12.13 4.06
C LEU A 151 -8.68 12.62 4.79
N LEU A 152 -8.62 12.47 6.13
CA LEU A 152 -7.45 12.83 6.91
C LEU A 152 -6.17 12.14 6.40
N CYS A 153 -6.23 10.83 6.14
CA CYS A 153 -5.09 10.08 5.59
C CYS A 153 -4.65 10.61 4.23
N ILE A 154 -5.60 10.88 3.33
CA ILE A 154 -5.34 11.38 1.98
C ILE A 154 -4.74 12.79 2.01
N ILE A 155 -5.37 13.67 2.77
CA ILE A 155 -4.99 15.09 2.90
C ILE A 155 -3.64 15.22 3.60
N TRP A 156 -3.38 14.41 4.64
CA TRP A 156 -2.09 14.38 5.33
C TRP A 156 -0.94 14.12 4.36
N VAL A 157 -1.04 13.09 3.51
CA VAL A 157 0.02 12.72 2.56
C VAL A 157 0.32 13.86 1.60
N LEU A 158 -0.69 14.62 1.18
CA LEU A 158 -0.49 15.80 0.32
C LEU A 158 0.18 16.95 1.08
N PHE A 159 -0.38 17.38 2.21
CA PHE A 159 0.16 18.52 2.97
C PHE A 159 1.56 18.24 3.48
N ALA A 160 1.87 17.03 3.93
CA ALA A 160 3.21 16.67 4.41
C ALA A 160 4.32 16.87 3.36
N ARG A 161 3.99 16.92 2.07
CA ARG A 161 4.93 17.21 0.98
C ARG A 161 5.09 18.70 0.68
N HIS A 162 4.05 19.48 0.93
CA HIS A 162 4.00 20.88 0.50
C HIS A 162 4.25 21.90 1.61
N VAL A 163 4.14 21.47 2.88
CA VAL A 163 4.38 22.38 3.99
C VAL A 163 5.85 22.36 4.44
N PRO A 164 6.42 23.51 4.87
CA PRO A 164 7.76 23.54 5.41
C PRO A 164 7.86 22.80 6.75
N LEU A 165 9.05 22.34 7.11
CA LEU A 165 9.27 21.50 8.30
C LEU A 165 8.77 22.12 9.60
N TRP A 166 8.83 23.45 9.74
CA TRP A 166 8.34 24.16 10.93
C TRP A 166 6.82 24.15 11.07
N VAL A 167 6.07 24.04 9.96
CA VAL A 167 4.62 23.87 9.95
C VAL A 167 4.21 22.40 10.16
N LEU A 168 5.09 21.48 9.78
CA LEU A 168 4.78 20.05 9.78
C LEU A 168 4.43 19.52 11.18
N TRP A 169 5.16 19.97 12.24
CA TRP A 169 4.90 19.52 13.61
C TRP A 169 3.57 20.01 14.19
N PRO A 170 3.23 21.31 14.16
CA PRO A 170 1.93 21.78 14.62
C PRO A 170 0.79 21.16 13.81
N MET A 171 0.98 20.95 12.50
CA MET A 171 -0.02 20.28 11.66
C MET A 171 -0.18 18.79 12.02
N ARG A 172 0.88 18.07 12.38
CA ARG A 172 0.78 16.70 12.90
C ARG A 172 -0.05 16.65 14.17
N LEU A 173 0.21 17.56 15.09
CA LEU A 173 -0.55 17.65 16.33
C LEU A 173 -2.04 17.95 16.04
N TRP A 174 -2.31 18.91 15.16
CA TRP A 174 -3.68 19.25 14.80
C TRP A 174 -4.42 18.07 14.17
N PHE A 175 -3.79 17.35 13.24
CA PHE A 175 -4.37 16.18 12.60
C PHE A 175 -4.55 15.00 13.57
N ALA A 176 -3.68 14.86 14.56
CA ALA A 176 -3.88 13.89 15.65
C ALA A 176 -5.09 14.26 16.50
N VAL A 177 -5.26 15.55 16.85
CA VAL A 177 -6.45 16.04 17.56
C VAL A 177 -7.71 15.84 16.71
N LEU A 178 -7.65 16.12 15.41
CA LEU A 178 -8.75 15.86 14.47
C LEU A 178 -9.11 14.37 14.42
N ALA A 179 -8.12 13.49 14.36
CA ALA A 179 -8.36 12.03 14.39
C ALA A 179 -9.07 11.57 15.68
N VAL A 180 -8.71 12.16 16.82
CA VAL A 180 -9.36 11.87 18.12
C VAL A 180 -10.75 12.53 18.20
N SER A 181 -10.94 13.69 17.57
CA SER A 181 -12.19 14.46 17.64
C SER A 181 -13.40 13.69 17.13
N VAL A 182 -13.24 12.77 16.16
CA VAL A 182 -14.35 11.96 15.65
C VAL A 182 -15.01 11.11 16.75
N LEU A 183 -14.22 10.71 17.77
CA LEU A 183 -14.70 9.95 18.91
C LEU A 183 -15.21 10.87 20.03
N THR A 184 -14.47 11.95 20.34
CA THR A 184 -14.77 12.83 21.48
C THR A 184 -15.91 13.83 21.20
N THR A 185 -16.29 14.05 19.93
CA THR A 185 -17.50 14.76 19.53
C THR A 185 -18.74 13.87 19.47
N TYR A 186 -18.60 12.58 19.74
CA TYR A 186 -19.67 11.60 19.63
C TYR A 186 -20.29 11.59 18.23
N GLN A 187 -19.42 11.53 17.20
CA GLN A 187 -19.81 11.38 15.81
C GLN A 187 -19.59 9.98 15.28
N HIS A 188 -18.53 9.30 15.73
CA HIS A 188 -18.14 7.98 15.29
C HIS A 188 -17.86 7.03 16.44
N HIS A 189 -18.15 5.73 16.24
CA HIS A 189 -17.65 4.65 17.06
C HIS A 189 -16.23 4.28 16.64
N PHE A 190 -15.50 3.59 17.54
CA PHE A 190 -14.08 3.28 17.31
C PHE A 190 -13.84 2.48 16.03
N ILE A 191 -14.73 1.53 15.69
CA ILE A 191 -14.57 0.70 14.49
C ILE A 191 -14.49 1.52 13.20
N ASP A 192 -15.10 2.70 13.18
CA ASP A 192 -15.13 3.58 12.02
C ASP A 192 -13.74 4.16 11.72
N VAL A 193 -12.90 4.32 12.76
CA VAL A 193 -11.54 4.88 12.65
C VAL A 193 -10.60 3.97 11.85
N PRO A 194 -10.34 2.70 12.24
CA PRO A 194 -9.47 1.82 11.46
C PRO A 194 -10.04 1.48 10.07
N THR A 195 -11.37 1.38 9.92
CA THR A 195 -11.98 1.15 8.62
C THR A 195 -11.87 2.39 7.72
N GLY A 196 -11.99 3.60 8.27
CA GLY A 196 -11.70 4.84 7.56
C GLY A 196 -10.25 4.96 7.13
N ALA A 197 -9.30 4.60 8.01
CA ALA A 197 -7.88 4.58 7.66
C ALA A 197 -7.58 3.58 6.53
N LEU A 198 -8.15 2.37 6.58
CA LEU A 198 -8.02 1.39 5.50
C LEU A 198 -8.56 1.93 4.17
N LEU A 199 -9.71 2.61 4.18
CA LEU A 199 -10.25 3.25 2.97
C LEU A 199 -9.32 4.35 2.45
N GLY A 200 -8.79 5.20 3.31
CA GLY A 200 -7.84 6.25 2.94
C GLY A 200 -6.57 5.69 2.32
N PHE A 201 -5.98 4.65 2.92
CA PHE A 201 -4.82 3.98 2.37
C PHE A 201 -5.15 3.22 1.07
N LEU A 202 -6.35 2.66 0.92
CA LEU A 202 -6.79 2.05 -0.34
C LEU A 202 -6.85 3.09 -1.47
N CYS A 203 -7.36 4.29 -1.21
CA CYS A 203 -7.37 5.38 -2.18
C CYS A 203 -5.96 5.81 -2.58
N LEU A 204 -5.04 5.92 -1.62
CA LEU A 204 -3.63 6.21 -1.88
C LEU A 204 -2.93 5.11 -2.67
N TRP A 205 -3.31 3.85 -2.45
CA TRP A 205 -2.79 2.70 -3.19
C TRP A 205 -3.34 2.63 -4.61
N LEU A 206 -4.63 2.90 -4.79
CA LEU A 206 -5.28 2.92 -6.12
C LEU A 206 -4.74 4.06 -7.00
N TRP A 207 -4.45 5.20 -6.42
CA TRP A 207 -3.97 6.40 -7.10
C TRP A 207 -2.61 6.84 -6.54
N PRO A 208 -1.53 6.09 -6.79
CA PRO A 208 -0.22 6.40 -6.23
C PRO A 208 0.43 7.61 -6.91
N ASP A 209 1.30 8.31 -6.19
CA ASP A 209 2.10 9.40 -6.76
C ASP A 209 3.27 8.85 -7.55
N GLY A 210 3.54 9.44 -8.72
CA GLY A 210 4.73 9.13 -9.53
C GLY A 210 4.79 7.72 -10.09
N ARG A 211 3.68 6.97 -10.04
CA ARG A 211 3.54 5.61 -10.59
C ARG A 211 2.19 5.45 -11.28
N PRO A 212 2.07 4.55 -12.26
CA PRO A 212 0.78 4.21 -12.84
C PRO A 212 -0.16 3.62 -11.76
N SER A 213 -1.45 3.94 -11.87
CA SER A 213 -2.48 3.30 -11.05
C SER A 213 -2.48 1.78 -11.29
N PRO A 214 -2.64 0.94 -10.26
CA PRO A 214 -2.90 -0.48 -10.45
C PRO A 214 -4.08 -0.75 -11.39
N LEU A 215 -5.07 0.13 -11.39
CA LEU A 215 -6.24 0.03 -12.29
C LEU A 215 -5.88 0.21 -13.77
N ALA A 216 -4.83 0.96 -14.10
CA ALA A 216 -4.38 1.14 -15.47
C ALA A 216 -3.63 -0.08 -16.04
N GLN A 217 -3.22 -1.00 -15.17
CA GLN A 217 -2.42 -2.19 -15.50
C GLN A 217 -3.19 -3.50 -15.26
N VAL A 218 -4.50 -3.42 -15.13
CA VAL A 218 -5.36 -4.59 -14.89
C VAL A 218 -5.22 -5.58 -16.04
N SER A 219 -4.70 -6.77 -15.72
CA SER A 219 -4.58 -7.88 -16.67
C SER A 219 -4.81 -9.20 -15.95
N LEU A 220 -5.94 -9.84 -16.24
CA LEU A 220 -6.21 -11.15 -15.65
C LEU A 220 -5.21 -12.17 -16.19
N THR A 221 -4.45 -12.77 -15.27
CA THR A 221 -3.47 -13.79 -15.65
C THR A 221 -4.15 -15.05 -16.16
N ARG A 222 -3.52 -15.71 -17.15
CA ARG A 222 -3.91 -17.06 -17.61
C ARG A 222 -3.05 -18.15 -16.98
N GLU A 223 -2.06 -17.78 -16.21
CA GLU A 223 -1.14 -18.71 -15.54
C GLU A 223 -1.83 -19.43 -14.40
N ARG A 224 -2.01 -20.75 -14.52
CA ARG A 224 -2.72 -21.58 -13.55
C ARG A 224 -2.14 -21.48 -12.14
N ARG A 225 -0.80 -21.42 -12.00
CA ARG A 225 -0.13 -21.33 -10.69
C ARG A 225 -0.54 -20.05 -9.98
N ARG A 226 -0.55 -18.91 -10.67
CA ARG A 226 -0.96 -17.61 -10.12
C ARG A 226 -2.43 -17.63 -9.70
N LEU A 227 -3.32 -18.20 -10.52
CA LEU A 227 -4.75 -18.31 -10.21
C LEU A 227 -5.01 -19.20 -8.97
N VAL A 228 -4.28 -20.33 -8.84
CA VAL A 228 -4.39 -21.19 -7.65
C VAL A 228 -3.94 -20.46 -6.39
N LEU A 229 -2.85 -19.70 -6.44
CA LEU A 229 -2.40 -18.90 -5.30
C LEU A 229 -3.38 -17.77 -4.97
N ALA A 230 -3.89 -17.07 -5.99
CA ALA A 230 -4.92 -16.05 -5.81
C ALA A 230 -6.18 -16.64 -5.11
N MET A 231 -6.62 -17.82 -5.54
CA MET A 231 -7.75 -18.51 -4.92
C MET A 231 -7.46 -18.89 -3.46
N ARG A 232 -6.26 -19.41 -3.15
CA ARG A 232 -5.88 -19.75 -1.76
C ARG A 232 -5.90 -18.55 -0.84
N TYR A 233 -5.30 -17.42 -1.29
CA TYR A 233 -5.35 -16.17 -0.54
C TYR A 233 -6.77 -15.63 -0.41
N GLY A 234 -7.58 -15.72 -1.48
CA GLY A 234 -8.99 -15.31 -1.46
C GLY A 234 -9.84 -16.12 -0.48
N ILE A 235 -9.64 -17.44 -0.42
CA ILE A 235 -10.31 -18.31 0.57
C ILE A 235 -9.89 -17.91 1.99
N GLY A 236 -8.59 -17.69 2.22
CA GLY A 236 -8.10 -17.22 3.52
C GLY A 236 -8.71 -15.87 3.91
N ALA A 237 -8.79 -14.93 2.97
CA ALA A 237 -9.43 -13.64 3.16
C ALA A 237 -10.92 -13.78 3.54
N ALA A 238 -11.66 -14.59 2.79
CA ALA A 238 -13.09 -14.85 3.05
C ALA A 238 -13.29 -15.48 4.44
N ALA A 239 -12.47 -16.46 4.80
CA ALA A 239 -12.56 -17.12 6.11
C ALA A 239 -12.32 -16.13 7.26
N LEU A 240 -11.31 -15.25 7.14
CA LEU A 240 -11.04 -14.21 8.15
C LEU A 240 -12.18 -13.17 8.21
N ALA A 241 -12.72 -12.75 7.08
CA ALA A 241 -13.84 -11.82 7.03
C ALA A 241 -15.10 -12.41 7.69
N ILE A 242 -15.45 -13.66 7.34
CA ILE A 242 -16.59 -14.37 7.92
C ILE A 242 -16.39 -14.54 9.43
N ALA A 243 -15.21 -14.97 9.88
CA ALA A 243 -14.92 -15.14 11.30
C ALA A 243 -14.99 -13.80 12.04
N GLY A 244 -14.43 -12.73 11.48
CA GLY A 244 -14.49 -11.38 12.07
C GLY A 244 -15.92 -10.89 12.26
N ILE A 245 -16.76 -11.03 11.24
CA ILE A 245 -18.16 -10.58 11.27
C ILE A 245 -18.99 -11.47 12.19
N ALA A 246 -18.84 -12.80 12.11
CA ALA A 246 -19.64 -13.74 12.88
C ALA A 246 -19.36 -13.68 14.38
N LEU A 247 -18.11 -13.48 14.78
CA LEU A 247 -17.70 -13.39 16.20
C LEU A 247 -17.87 -11.98 16.78
N GLY A 248 -17.81 -10.96 15.95
CA GLY A 248 -17.93 -9.55 16.39
C GLY A 248 -16.87 -9.11 17.38
N GLY A 249 -17.09 -7.95 18.04
CA GLY A 249 -16.17 -7.44 19.06
C GLY A 249 -14.71 -7.37 18.58
N ALA A 250 -13.77 -7.87 19.38
CA ALA A 250 -12.34 -7.85 19.05
C ALA A 250 -12.01 -8.67 17.77
N ALA A 251 -12.84 -9.63 17.39
CA ALA A 251 -12.62 -10.40 16.16
C ALA A 251 -12.78 -9.55 14.88
N LEU A 252 -13.43 -8.39 14.95
CA LEU A 252 -13.49 -7.45 13.81
C LEU A 252 -12.10 -6.98 13.34
N TRP A 253 -11.07 -7.06 14.17
CA TRP A 253 -9.69 -6.84 13.73
C TRP A 253 -9.21 -7.82 12.65
N LEU A 254 -9.86 -8.98 12.50
CA LEU A 254 -9.61 -9.93 11.41
C LEU A 254 -9.97 -9.36 10.03
N LEU A 255 -10.77 -8.30 9.96
CA LEU A 255 -11.07 -7.62 8.71
C LEU A 255 -9.83 -6.98 8.07
N TRP A 256 -8.87 -6.52 8.86
CA TRP A 256 -7.62 -5.99 8.30
C TRP A 256 -6.79 -7.06 7.58
N PRO A 257 -6.39 -8.19 8.18
CA PRO A 257 -5.75 -9.27 7.43
C PRO A 257 -6.63 -9.83 6.30
N ALA A 258 -7.96 -9.80 6.41
CA ALA A 258 -8.84 -10.17 5.30
C ALA A 258 -8.67 -9.24 4.08
N VAL A 259 -8.68 -7.92 4.29
CA VAL A 259 -8.38 -6.92 3.24
C VAL A 259 -6.98 -7.14 2.67
N SER A 260 -5.99 -7.34 3.55
CA SER A 260 -4.61 -7.59 3.14
C SER A 260 -4.48 -8.81 2.22
N LEU A 261 -5.07 -9.95 2.59
CA LEU A 261 -5.07 -11.17 1.77
C LEU A 261 -5.88 -11.02 0.48
N THR A 262 -6.97 -10.25 0.50
CA THR A 262 -7.74 -9.93 -0.72
C THR A 262 -6.87 -9.19 -1.73
N LEU A 263 -6.11 -8.20 -1.28
CA LEU A 263 -5.19 -7.46 -2.14
C LEU A 263 -4.02 -8.33 -2.62
N VAL A 264 -3.51 -9.24 -1.77
CA VAL A 264 -2.51 -10.24 -2.21
C VAL A 264 -3.11 -11.15 -3.28
N ALA A 265 -4.33 -11.65 -3.10
CA ALA A 265 -5.02 -12.44 -4.12
C ALA A 265 -5.17 -11.66 -5.44
N ALA A 266 -5.53 -10.39 -5.37
CA ALA A 266 -5.61 -9.50 -6.53
C ALA A 266 -4.24 -9.30 -7.20
N ASN A 267 -3.14 -9.21 -6.43
CA ASN A 267 -1.79 -9.13 -6.99
C ASN A 267 -1.43 -10.41 -7.78
N TYR A 268 -1.79 -11.58 -7.27
CA TYR A 268 -1.56 -12.82 -8.02
C TYR A 268 -2.46 -12.95 -9.25
N ALA A 269 -3.74 -12.54 -9.15
CA ALA A 269 -4.69 -12.69 -10.25
C ALA A 269 -4.54 -11.63 -11.34
N VAL A 270 -4.26 -10.36 -10.95
CA VAL A 270 -4.51 -9.20 -11.80
C VAL A 270 -3.31 -8.24 -11.89
N PHE A 271 -2.77 -7.79 -10.73
CA PHE A 271 -1.82 -6.68 -10.70
C PHE A 271 -0.34 -7.09 -10.83
N GLY A 272 -0.02 -8.35 -10.59
CA GLY A 272 1.37 -8.80 -10.58
C GLY A 272 2.16 -8.31 -9.38
N ALA A 273 3.48 -8.27 -9.53
CA ALA A 273 4.40 -7.80 -8.50
C ALA A 273 4.26 -6.29 -8.23
N ASP A 274 3.82 -5.53 -9.22
CA ASP A 274 3.66 -4.08 -9.14
C ASP A 274 2.58 -3.67 -8.14
N GLY A 275 1.60 -4.54 -7.87
CA GLY A 275 0.58 -4.31 -6.85
C GLY A 275 1.13 -4.20 -5.42
N PHE A 276 2.31 -4.71 -5.14
CA PHE A 276 3.02 -4.47 -3.87
C PHE A 276 3.65 -3.09 -3.77
N GLN A 277 3.68 -2.33 -4.87
CA GLN A 277 4.20 -0.97 -4.95
C GLN A 277 5.62 -0.81 -4.39
N LYS A 278 6.47 -1.80 -4.63
CA LYS A 278 7.88 -1.74 -4.27
C LYS A 278 8.67 -1.01 -5.36
N GLY A 279 9.42 0.02 -4.95
CA GLY A 279 10.27 0.80 -5.84
C GLY A 279 11.58 0.10 -6.20
N PRO A 280 12.29 0.62 -7.21
CA PRO A 280 13.61 0.11 -7.59
C PRO A 280 14.66 0.25 -6.48
N ASP A 281 14.42 1.13 -5.52
CA ASP A 281 15.23 1.35 -4.30
C ASP A 281 14.87 0.39 -3.14
N GLY A 282 13.97 -0.58 -3.38
CA GLY A 282 13.49 -1.53 -2.39
C GLY A 282 12.43 -1.01 -1.42
N ARG A 283 12.04 0.27 -1.49
CA ARG A 283 11.03 0.85 -0.62
C ARG A 283 9.62 0.57 -1.15
N MET A 284 8.72 0.23 -0.25
CA MET A 284 7.30 0.14 -0.54
C MET A 284 6.61 1.48 -0.27
N SER A 285 5.51 1.75 -0.98
CA SER A 285 4.69 2.93 -0.66
C SER A 285 4.09 2.81 0.75
N LEU A 286 3.82 3.96 1.39
CA LEU A 286 3.18 3.99 2.71
C LEU A 286 1.81 3.28 2.67
N ALA A 287 1.06 3.46 1.59
CA ALA A 287 -0.22 2.81 1.39
C ALA A 287 -0.09 1.28 1.33
N ALA A 288 0.87 0.77 0.57
CA ALA A 288 1.14 -0.67 0.52
C ALA A 288 1.59 -1.20 1.88
N LEU A 289 2.49 -0.50 2.60
CA LEU A 289 2.89 -0.90 3.94
C LEU A 289 1.70 -1.02 4.89
N ALA A 290 0.79 -0.04 4.90
CA ALA A 290 -0.39 -0.05 5.77
C ALA A 290 -1.39 -1.16 5.40
N LEU A 291 -1.72 -1.28 4.11
CA LEU A 291 -2.71 -2.26 3.64
C LEU A 291 -2.23 -3.69 3.77
N PHE A 292 -0.96 -3.95 3.42
CA PHE A 292 -0.39 -5.29 3.46
C PHE A 292 0.23 -5.66 4.82
N LEU A 293 0.26 -4.77 5.83
CA LEU A 293 0.99 -4.99 7.08
C LEU A 293 0.74 -6.36 7.72
N PRO A 294 -0.50 -6.87 7.86
CA PRO A 294 -0.71 -8.21 8.42
C PRO A 294 -0.05 -9.32 7.60
N TYR A 295 -0.12 -9.25 6.27
CA TYR A 295 0.54 -10.19 5.38
C TYR A 295 2.07 -10.05 5.43
N LEU A 296 2.60 -8.81 5.43
CA LEU A 296 4.04 -8.55 5.52
C LEU A 296 4.63 -9.12 6.81
N LEU A 297 3.95 -8.96 7.93
CA LEU A 297 4.34 -9.54 9.21
C LEU A 297 4.35 -11.07 9.13
N GLY A 298 3.32 -11.68 8.57
CA GLY A 298 3.26 -13.12 8.34
C GLY A 298 4.38 -13.63 7.44
N ALA A 299 4.63 -12.95 6.31
CA ALA A 299 5.70 -13.29 5.38
C ALA A 299 7.10 -13.13 6.03
N TRP A 300 7.27 -12.07 6.83
CA TRP A 300 8.52 -11.84 7.56
C TRP A 300 8.77 -12.92 8.62
N VAL A 301 7.76 -13.23 9.45
CA VAL A 301 7.85 -14.31 10.45
C VAL A 301 8.14 -15.65 9.77
N ASN A 302 7.40 -15.96 8.69
CA ASN A 302 7.63 -17.16 7.89
C ASN A 302 9.09 -17.25 7.40
N SER A 303 9.62 -16.14 6.84
CA SER A 303 11.00 -16.07 6.38
C SER A 303 11.99 -16.43 7.51
N ARG A 304 11.80 -15.85 8.70
CA ARG A 304 12.72 -16.09 9.85
C ARG A 304 12.61 -17.50 10.41
N LEU A 305 11.40 -18.05 10.49
CA LEU A 305 11.19 -19.41 10.99
C LEU A 305 11.80 -20.48 10.07
N TRP A 306 11.59 -20.35 8.76
CA TRP A 306 12.12 -21.31 7.79
C TRP A 306 13.65 -21.26 7.65
N THR A 307 14.25 -20.08 7.80
CA THR A 307 15.69 -19.88 7.64
C THR A 307 16.46 -19.80 8.95
N ARG A 308 15.85 -20.19 10.08
CA ARG A 308 16.45 -20.06 11.42
C ARG A 308 17.75 -20.88 11.63
N HIS A 309 17.93 -21.95 10.84
CA HIS A 309 19.08 -22.83 10.89
C HIS A 309 20.04 -22.64 9.71
N ASP A 310 19.77 -21.68 8.84
CA ASP A 310 20.63 -21.38 7.70
C ASP A 310 21.40 -20.08 7.95
N ASP A 311 22.57 -19.99 7.35
CA ASP A 311 23.30 -18.73 7.30
C ASP A 311 22.45 -17.63 6.62
N GLU A 312 22.56 -16.40 7.07
CA GLU A 312 21.84 -15.28 6.48
C GLU A 312 22.19 -15.10 5.00
N ALA A 313 23.46 -15.34 4.66
CA ALA A 313 23.99 -15.31 3.30
C ALA A 313 25.05 -16.38 3.12
N ALA A 314 25.03 -17.09 1.99
CA ALA A 314 25.99 -18.11 1.61
C ALA A 314 26.78 -17.67 0.36
N ALA A 315 28.11 -17.80 0.38
CA ALA A 315 28.95 -17.44 -0.75
C ALA A 315 28.79 -18.45 -1.90
N VAL A 316 28.44 -17.96 -3.09
CA VAL A 316 28.39 -18.79 -4.31
C VAL A 316 29.72 -18.74 -5.08
N GLY A 317 30.46 -17.65 -4.90
CA GLY A 317 31.75 -17.39 -5.52
C GLY A 317 31.77 -16.05 -6.27
N ASP A 318 32.94 -15.62 -6.66
CA ASP A 318 33.16 -14.38 -7.42
C ASP A 318 32.57 -13.12 -6.75
N GLY A 319 32.52 -13.09 -5.42
CA GLY A 319 31.95 -11.97 -4.64
C GLY A 319 30.43 -11.94 -4.60
N VAL A 320 29.72 -12.98 -5.10
CA VAL A 320 28.27 -13.07 -5.06
C VAL A 320 27.82 -14.01 -3.95
N PHE A 321 26.87 -13.54 -3.16
CA PHE A 321 26.25 -14.23 -2.05
C PHE A 321 24.75 -14.40 -2.31
N ILE A 322 24.19 -15.52 -1.84
CA ILE A 322 22.76 -15.80 -1.89
C ILE A 322 22.20 -15.86 -0.47
N GLY A 323 21.05 -15.21 -0.22
CA GLY A 323 20.49 -15.18 1.13
C GLY A 323 19.03 -14.82 1.20
N ARG A 324 18.52 -14.80 2.44
CA ARG A 324 17.20 -14.24 2.75
C ARG A 324 17.23 -12.72 2.72
N ASN A 325 16.04 -12.08 2.73
CA ASN A 325 15.92 -10.64 2.92
C ASN A 325 16.67 -10.23 4.20
N PRO A 326 17.75 -9.41 4.11
CA PRO A 326 18.65 -9.16 5.23
C PRO A 326 18.06 -8.15 6.23
N TRP A 327 18.58 -8.18 7.45
CA TRP A 327 18.45 -7.06 8.36
C TRP A 327 19.26 -5.86 7.86
N PRO A 328 18.89 -4.62 8.19
CA PRO A 328 19.64 -3.42 7.78
C PRO A 328 21.12 -3.44 8.19
N ARG A 329 21.47 -4.12 9.30
CA ARG A 329 22.87 -4.28 9.72
C ARG A 329 23.62 -5.25 8.81
N ALA A 330 23.03 -6.42 8.54
CA ALA A 330 23.65 -7.42 7.66
C ALA A 330 23.78 -6.92 6.21
N ALA A 331 22.84 -6.11 5.74
CA ALA A 331 22.91 -5.50 4.41
C ALA A 331 24.15 -4.59 4.22
N ARG A 332 24.68 -3.99 5.29
CA ARG A 332 25.85 -3.11 5.26
C ARG A 332 27.17 -3.83 5.04
N GLU A 333 27.19 -5.15 5.20
CA GLU A 333 28.36 -5.99 4.94
C GLU A 333 28.61 -6.19 3.44
N PHE A 334 27.65 -5.83 2.61
CA PHE A 334 27.69 -5.94 1.16
C PHE A 334 27.80 -4.57 0.49
N ALA A 335 28.54 -4.50 -0.60
CA ALA A 335 28.62 -3.31 -1.43
C ALA A 335 27.28 -3.01 -2.12
N ALA A 336 26.48 -4.05 -2.40
CA ALA A 336 25.15 -3.92 -2.95
C ALA A 336 24.24 -5.09 -2.53
N VAL A 337 22.93 -4.83 -2.51
CA VAL A 337 21.89 -5.85 -2.32
C VAL A 337 20.98 -5.86 -3.54
N VAL A 338 20.88 -6.99 -4.23
CA VAL A 338 19.92 -7.23 -5.32
C VAL A 338 18.72 -7.97 -4.74
N ASP A 339 17.60 -7.29 -4.67
CA ASP A 339 16.40 -7.76 -3.97
C ASP A 339 15.31 -8.20 -4.95
N LEU A 340 15.01 -9.49 -4.94
CA LEU A 340 14.01 -10.10 -5.84
C LEU A 340 12.64 -10.32 -5.18
N CYS A 341 12.49 -9.88 -3.93
CA CYS A 341 11.27 -10.06 -3.17
C CYS A 341 10.26 -8.96 -3.49
N ALA A 342 9.06 -9.29 -3.97
CA ALA A 342 8.00 -8.31 -4.17
C ALA A 342 7.30 -7.94 -2.86
N GLU A 343 7.08 -8.94 -2.00
CA GLU A 343 6.19 -8.86 -0.83
C GLU A 343 6.84 -8.32 0.44
N LEU A 344 8.14 -8.23 0.55
CA LEU A 344 8.80 -7.66 1.73
C LEU A 344 9.54 -6.36 1.36
N PRO A 345 9.54 -5.36 2.24
CA PRO A 345 10.36 -4.18 2.03
C PRO A 345 11.85 -4.55 2.00
N GLY A 346 12.59 -3.97 1.08
CA GLY A 346 14.03 -4.11 0.98
C GLY A 346 14.77 -3.14 1.91
N CYS A 347 16.08 -3.34 2.05
CA CYS A 347 16.94 -2.37 2.70
C CYS A 347 17.08 -1.10 1.86
N ALA A 348 17.30 0.04 2.51
CA ALA A 348 17.54 1.29 1.81
C ALA A 348 18.75 1.17 0.87
N GLY A 349 18.57 1.55 -0.40
CA GLY A 349 19.61 1.47 -1.43
C GLY A 349 19.76 0.08 -2.08
N SER A 350 18.87 -0.87 -1.79
CA SER A 350 18.84 -2.13 -2.55
C SER A 350 18.39 -1.87 -3.99
N GLN A 351 18.88 -2.70 -4.92
CA GLN A 351 18.45 -2.72 -6.31
C GLN A 351 17.33 -3.77 -6.44
N ALA A 352 16.07 -3.31 -6.44
CA ALA A 352 14.94 -4.21 -6.42
C ALA A 352 14.47 -4.60 -7.82
N ILE A 353 14.23 -5.89 -8.01
CA ILE A 353 13.58 -6.50 -9.17
C ILE A 353 12.44 -7.37 -8.62
N PRO A 354 11.29 -6.77 -8.29
CA PRO A 354 10.23 -7.46 -7.59
C PRO A 354 9.65 -8.62 -8.40
N LEU A 355 9.68 -9.83 -7.83
CA LEU A 355 9.11 -11.05 -8.39
C LEU A 355 8.11 -11.65 -7.41
N LEU A 356 7.00 -12.18 -7.94
CA LEU A 356 6.01 -12.90 -7.13
C LEU A 356 6.62 -14.18 -6.53
N ASP A 357 6.24 -14.49 -5.31
CA ASP A 357 6.68 -15.75 -4.68
C ASP A 357 6.00 -16.97 -5.29
N LEU A 358 6.69 -18.14 -5.27
CA LEU A 358 6.19 -19.41 -5.79
C LEU A 358 5.83 -19.42 -7.29
N ILE A 359 6.21 -18.38 -8.01
CA ILE A 359 6.02 -18.27 -9.46
C ILE A 359 7.39 -18.29 -10.14
N PRO A 360 7.61 -19.12 -11.16
CA PRO A 360 8.85 -19.11 -11.93
C PRO A 360 9.11 -17.72 -12.52
N PRO A 361 10.31 -17.15 -12.34
CA PRO A 361 10.64 -15.87 -12.96
C PRO A 361 10.64 -15.96 -14.48
N THR A 362 10.31 -14.86 -15.16
CA THR A 362 10.41 -14.81 -16.62
C THR A 362 11.86 -14.72 -17.07
N PRO A 363 12.20 -15.23 -18.27
CA PRO A 363 13.55 -15.14 -18.84
C PRO A 363 14.09 -13.71 -18.87
N GLU A 364 13.26 -12.73 -19.22
CA GLU A 364 13.63 -11.31 -19.29
C GLU A 364 13.96 -10.76 -17.90
N SER A 365 13.19 -11.15 -16.87
CA SER A 365 13.47 -10.75 -15.48
C SER A 365 14.76 -11.35 -14.96
N LEU A 366 15.06 -12.60 -15.35
CA LEU A 366 16.31 -13.29 -15.00
C LEU A 366 17.52 -12.64 -15.70
N ALA A 367 17.42 -12.32 -16.98
CA ALA A 367 18.48 -11.61 -17.72
C ALA A 367 18.75 -10.22 -17.11
N ARG A 368 17.69 -9.48 -16.76
CA ARG A 368 17.81 -8.21 -16.03
C ARG A 368 18.48 -8.38 -14.67
N ALA A 369 18.11 -9.42 -13.92
CA ALA A 369 18.72 -9.71 -12.64
C ALA A 369 20.22 -10.06 -12.78
N ALA A 370 20.57 -10.89 -13.76
CA ALA A 370 21.95 -11.26 -14.04
C ALA A 370 22.82 -10.03 -14.37
N THR A 371 22.32 -9.15 -15.26
CA THR A 371 23.01 -7.89 -15.61
C THR A 371 23.16 -6.97 -14.39
N THR A 372 22.15 -6.92 -13.52
CA THR A 372 22.18 -6.12 -12.30
C THR A 372 23.21 -6.66 -11.32
N ILE A 373 23.27 -7.99 -11.11
CA ILE A 373 24.26 -8.67 -10.27
C ILE A 373 25.69 -8.38 -10.78
N GLU A 374 25.93 -8.55 -12.10
CA GLU A 374 27.26 -8.35 -12.69
C GLU A 374 27.73 -6.90 -12.55
N ARG A 375 26.84 -5.94 -12.77
CA ARG A 375 27.15 -4.52 -12.57
C ARG A 375 27.42 -4.18 -11.09
N ALA A 376 26.60 -4.70 -10.19
CA ALA A 376 26.72 -4.41 -8.77
C ALA A 376 28.02 -4.98 -8.16
N ARG A 377 28.44 -6.18 -8.61
CA ARG A 377 29.65 -6.82 -8.10
C ARG A 377 30.96 -6.11 -8.48
N ALA A 378 30.92 -5.23 -9.47
CA ALA A 378 32.08 -4.40 -9.80
C ALA A 378 32.49 -3.45 -8.66
N ALA A 379 31.57 -3.13 -7.74
CA ALA A 379 31.80 -2.29 -6.58
C ALA A 379 32.21 -3.09 -5.32
N GLY A 380 32.09 -4.42 -5.33
CA GLY A 380 32.44 -5.30 -4.20
C GLY A 380 31.44 -6.45 -4.00
N PRO A 381 31.40 -7.05 -2.81
CA PRO A 381 30.49 -8.17 -2.50
C PRO A 381 29.03 -7.82 -2.67
N VAL A 382 28.25 -8.69 -3.33
CA VAL A 382 26.83 -8.51 -3.62
C VAL A 382 26.01 -9.60 -2.97
N LEU A 383 24.96 -9.20 -2.22
CA LEU A 383 23.94 -10.12 -1.72
C LEU A 383 22.76 -10.16 -2.70
N VAL A 384 22.43 -11.32 -3.23
CA VAL A 384 21.22 -11.59 -4.00
C VAL A 384 20.19 -12.24 -3.08
N CYS A 385 19.10 -11.56 -2.80
CA CYS A 385 18.13 -12.03 -1.82
C CYS A 385 16.68 -12.10 -2.35
N CYS A 386 15.90 -12.94 -1.72
CA CYS A 386 14.44 -12.94 -1.76
C CYS A 386 13.92 -13.18 -0.33
N ALA A 387 12.65 -13.46 -0.11
CA ALA A 387 12.14 -13.66 1.24
C ALA A 387 12.94 -14.73 2.04
N LEU A 388 13.21 -15.89 1.45
CA LEU A 388 13.87 -17.04 2.07
C LEU A 388 15.31 -17.26 1.57
N GLY A 389 15.64 -16.75 0.39
CA GLY A 389 16.90 -17.07 -0.25
C GLY A 389 16.94 -18.45 -0.92
N TYR A 390 15.77 -19.04 -1.26
CA TYR A 390 15.72 -20.40 -1.80
C TYR A 390 15.29 -20.50 -3.27
N GLY A 391 14.33 -19.70 -3.72
CA GLY A 391 13.79 -19.82 -5.08
C GLY A 391 14.25 -18.69 -6.00
N ARG A 392 13.63 -17.51 -5.89
CA ARG A 392 13.85 -16.36 -6.78
C ARG A 392 15.33 -15.92 -6.83
N SER A 393 15.98 -15.83 -5.67
CA SER A 393 17.41 -15.51 -5.58
C SER A 393 18.29 -16.59 -6.21
N ALA A 394 17.96 -17.88 -5.99
CA ALA A 394 18.67 -18.98 -6.62
C ALA A 394 18.53 -18.96 -8.14
N ALA A 395 17.34 -18.70 -8.66
CA ALA A 395 17.09 -18.56 -10.11
C ALA A 395 17.90 -17.41 -10.72
N ALA A 396 17.95 -16.26 -10.07
CA ALA A 396 18.71 -15.10 -10.54
C ALA A 396 20.22 -15.33 -10.52
N VAL A 397 20.75 -15.98 -9.46
CA VAL A 397 22.18 -16.35 -9.38
C VAL A 397 22.51 -17.41 -10.42
N ALA A 398 21.62 -18.39 -10.68
CA ALA A 398 21.83 -19.38 -11.74
C ALA A 398 21.90 -18.70 -13.12
N ALA A 399 20.96 -17.79 -13.41
CA ALA A 399 20.98 -17.01 -14.64
C ALA A 399 22.30 -16.21 -14.77
N TRP A 400 22.72 -15.53 -13.70
CA TRP A 400 23.99 -14.79 -13.68
C TRP A 400 25.19 -15.68 -13.97
N LEU A 401 25.31 -16.86 -13.35
CA LEU A 401 26.42 -17.79 -13.58
C LEU A 401 26.49 -18.22 -15.05
N VAL A 402 25.33 -18.53 -15.66
CA VAL A 402 25.26 -19.01 -17.05
C VAL A 402 25.52 -17.87 -18.04
N LEU A 403 24.84 -16.74 -17.88
CA LEU A 403 24.94 -15.61 -18.81
C LEU A 403 26.34 -14.96 -18.84
N THR A 404 27.06 -15.06 -17.72
CA THR A 404 28.42 -14.51 -17.61
C THR A 404 29.51 -15.53 -17.91
N GLY A 405 29.14 -16.76 -18.35
CA GLY A 405 30.10 -17.80 -18.75
C GLY A 405 30.94 -18.41 -17.60
N ARG A 406 30.47 -18.24 -16.35
CA ARG A 406 31.15 -18.80 -15.15
C ARG A 406 30.92 -20.29 -14.96
N VAL A 407 29.91 -20.82 -15.65
CA VAL A 407 29.57 -22.23 -15.73
C VAL A 407 29.16 -22.55 -17.17
N ARG A 408 29.26 -23.83 -17.53
CA ARG A 408 29.01 -24.31 -18.89
C ARG A 408 27.54 -24.67 -19.13
N SER A 409 26.80 -24.97 -18.07
CA SER A 409 25.41 -25.40 -18.16
C SER A 409 24.55 -24.91 -16.98
N VAL A 410 23.25 -24.99 -17.15
CA VAL A 410 22.26 -24.66 -16.12
C VAL A 410 22.36 -25.64 -14.94
N GLU A 411 22.67 -26.92 -15.22
CA GLU A 411 22.86 -27.97 -14.23
C GLU A 411 24.08 -27.67 -13.34
N GLU A 412 25.19 -27.27 -13.95
CA GLU A 412 26.40 -26.87 -13.23
C GLU A 412 26.13 -25.65 -12.34
N ALA A 413 25.35 -24.68 -12.82
CA ALA A 413 24.91 -23.54 -12.01
C ALA A 413 24.09 -23.99 -10.80
N ALA A 414 23.11 -24.87 -11.02
CA ALA A 414 22.26 -25.41 -9.98
C ALA A 414 23.07 -26.16 -8.91
N ASP A 415 24.03 -26.99 -9.33
CA ASP A 415 24.89 -27.75 -8.40
C ASP A 415 25.83 -26.84 -7.62
N ARG A 416 26.37 -25.79 -8.23
CA ARG A 416 27.18 -24.79 -7.54
C ARG A 416 26.38 -24.07 -6.45
N ILE A 417 25.12 -23.67 -6.74
CA ILE A 417 24.24 -23.01 -5.80
C ILE A 417 23.80 -23.98 -4.69
N ARG A 418 23.47 -25.24 -5.01
CA ARG A 418 23.09 -26.25 -4.01
C ARG A 418 24.21 -26.55 -3.02
N ARG A 419 25.48 -26.56 -3.47
CA ARG A 419 26.63 -26.69 -2.56
C ARG A 419 26.75 -25.52 -1.59
N ALA A 420 26.47 -24.30 -2.04
CA ALA A 420 26.50 -23.11 -1.20
C ALA A 420 25.29 -23.03 -0.24
N ARG A 421 24.11 -23.41 -0.74
CA ARG A 421 22.85 -23.34 0.02
C ARG A 421 21.94 -24.54 -0.31
N PRO A 422 22.03 -25.64 0.47
CA PRO A 422 21.41 -26.93 0.13
C PRO A 422 19.88 -26.90 -0.02
N ARG A 423 19.17 -25.95 0.64
CA ARG A 423 17.71 -25.83 0.63
C ARG A 423 17.14 -25.06 -0.57
N VAL A 424 17.96 -24.69 -1.55
CA VAL A 424 17.46 -23.97 -2.74
C VAL A 424 16.48 -24.83 -3.54
N VAL A 425 15.46 -24.18 -4.05
CA VAL A 425 14.41 -24.78 -4.88
C VAL A 425 14.60 -24.28 -6.31
N LEU A 426 15.13 -25.15 -7.15
CA LEU A 426 15.32 -24.94 -8.59
C LEU A 426 14.61 -26.08 -9.30
N ASP A 427 13.29 -25.91 -9.52
CA ASP A 427 12.47 -26.88 -10.25
C ASP A 427 12.71 -26.80 -11.77
N ARG A 428 12.11 -27.74 -12.53
CA ARG A 428 12.29 -27.82 -13.98
C ARG A 428 11.87 -26.55 -14.72
N ASP A 429 10.81 -25.90 -14.27
CA ASP A 429 10.29 -24.68 -14.93
C ASP A 429 11.25 -23.51 -14.69
N VAL A 430 11.82 -23.40 -13.49
CA VAL A 430 12.85 -22.40 -13.17
C VAL A 430 14.12 -22.62 -13.98
N LEU A 431 14.61 -23.87 -14.07
CA LEU A 431 15.80 -24.19 -14.88
C LEU A 431 15.56 -23.94 -16.36
N ALA A 432 14.37 -24.26 -16.88
CA ALA A 432 13.98 -23.95 -18.25
C ALA A 432 13.97 -22.41 -18.51
N ALA A 433 13.47 -21.62 -17.57
CA ALA A 433 13.48 -20.16 -17.66
C ALA A 433 14.92 -19.61 -17.65
N VAL A 434 15.81 -20.17 -16.83
CA VAL A 434 17.25 -19.82 -16.84
C VAL A 434 17.91 -20.15 -18.18
N ALA A 435 17.65 -21.34 -18.74
CA ALA A 435 18.16 -21.75 -20.06
C ALA A 435 17.63 -20.85 -21.17
N GLN A 436 16.38 -20.42 -21.09
CA GLN A 436 15.80 -19.49 -22.05
C GLN A 436 16.38 -18.07 -21.91
N ALA A 437 16.63 -17.59 -20.70
CA ALA A 437 17.30 -16.32 -20.46
C ALA A 437 18.69 -16.28 -21.10
N ALA A 438 19.43 -17.39 -21.05
CA ALA A 438 20.73 -17.52 -21.67
C ALA A 438 20.72 -17.45 -23.22
N ARG A 439 19.55 -17.66 -23.86
CA ARG A 439 19.38 -17.55 -25.30
C ARG A 439 18.98 -16.15 -25.76
N LEU A 440 18.51 -15.31 -24.83
CA LEU A 440 18.10 -13.92 -25.09
C LEU A 440 19.27 -12.93 -24.97
N ALA A 441 20.37 -13.35 -24.35
CA ALA A 441 21.59 -12.55 -24.14
C ALA A 441 22.63 -12.84 -25.22
#